data_3b8b6ea7948d166dd11a3aa4c36c55b9
#
_entry.id   3b8b6ea7948d166dd11a3aa4c36c55b9
#
_cell.length_a   1.000
_cell.length_b   1.000
_cell.length_c   1.000
_cell.angle_alpha   90.00
_cell.angle_beta   90.00
_cell.angle_gamma   90.00
#
_symmetry.space_group_name_H-M   'P 1'
#
loop_
_entity.id
_entity.type
_entity.pdbx_description
1 polymer ?
#
loop_
_entity_poly.entity_id
_entity_poly.type
_entity_poly.pdbx_seq_one_letter_code
_entity_poly.pdbx_strand_id
1 'polypeptide(L)'
;MRTQIMIINLLIPIAAMASLGLIFGVGLAYALKLFGIEADPAISMIIARLPGSNCGACGKPGCAGFAEALKKGEAMPSGCAVSNEEARISIAEILGIDYNPKIKTVAAVLCSGGSSAKDKYAYRGIRNCKAASLVFGGHKACAFGCLGLGDCVDACPFDAITIEADALPAVDAYKCAACGKCIVACPKKLFDLIPVGKRYYVKCSSKDAGAIVAKVCSAGCIACRKCEKACPLGAAKLENNLSKIDYGKCQNTGKCFEVCPTKVVIRRSIQSIPC
;
A
#
# COMPACT_ATOMS: atom_id res chain seq x y z
N MET A 1 -72.93 3.69 -18.27
CA MET A 1 -72.41 4.94 -17.63
C MET A 1 -71.32 4.70 -16.60
N ARG A 2 -71.41 3.77 -15.65
CA ARG A 2 -70.33 3.46 -14.66
C ARG A 2 -69.03 2.95 -15.29
N THR A 3 -69.10 2.08 -16.30
CA THR A 3 -67.89 1.48 -16.97
C THR A 3 -67.12 2.53 -17.75
N GLN A 4 -67.74 3.49 -18.39
CA GLN A 4 -67.01 4.58 -19.11
C GLN A 4 -66.33 5.53 -18.15
N ILE A 5 -66.90 5.85 -17.01
CA ILE A 5 -66.24 6.70 -15.99
C ILE A 5 -65.04 5.97 -15.40
N MET A 6 -65.10 4.66 -15.19
CA MET A 6 -64.03 3.86 -14.67
C MET A 6 -62.83 3.79 -15.66
N ILE A 7 -63.09 3.66 -16.97
CA ILE A 7 -62.07 3.67 -18.03
C ILE A 7 -61.41 5.05 -18.13
N ILE A 8 -62.16 6.14 -18.08
CA ILE A 8 -61.65 7.50 -18.13
C ILE A 8 -60.75 7.78 -16.92
N ASN A 9 -61.17 7.40 -15.69
CA ASN A 9 -60.38 7.57 -14.47
C ASN A 9 -59.08 6.73 -14.47
N LEU A 10 -58.99 5.66 -15.25
CA LEU A 10 -57.81 4.86 -15.40
C LEU A 10 -56.86 5.42 -16.50
N LEU A 11 -57.42 5.91 -17.59
CA LEU A 11 -56.65 6.41 -18.74
C LEU A 11 -56.02 7.77 -18.47
N ILE A 12 -56.66 8.66 -17.73
CA ILE A 12 -56.08 9.98 -17.40
C ILE A 12 -54.77 9.90 -16.66
N PRO A 13 -54.64 9.15 -15.53
CA PRO A 13 -53.34 9.05 -14.84
C PRO A 13 -52.25 8.32 -15.66
N ILE A 14 -52.63 7.32 -16.48
CA ILE A 14 -51.72 6.65 -17.37
C ILE A 14 -51.16 7.62 -18.44
N ALA A 15 -52.06 8.39 -19.06
CA ALA A 15 -51.65 9.39 -20.06
C ALA A 15 -50.80 10.51 -19.43
N ALA A 16 -51.13 10.94 -18.22
CA ALA A 16 -50.34 11.94 -17.49
C ALA A 16 -48.94 11.43 -17.13
N MET A 17 -48.83 10.20 -16.64
CA MET A 17 -47.51 9.60 -16.36
C MET A 17 -46.67 9.34 -17.63
N ALA A 18 -47.32 8.90 -18.70
CA ALA A 18 -46.65 8.69 -19.98
C ALA A 18 -46.14 10.01 -20.59
N SER A 19 -46.96 11.07 -20.57
CA SER A 19 -46.56 12.40 -21.07
C SER A 19 -45.42 12.99 -20.22
N LEU A 20 -45.48 12.85 -18.88
CA LEU A 20 -44.45 13.32 -17.99
C LEU A 20 -43.11 12.56 -18.25
N GLY A 21 -43.18 11.23 -18.39
CA GLY A 21 -42.03 10.40 -18.71
C GLY A 21 -41.39 10.75 -20.06
N LEU A 22 -42.22 11.07 -21.06
CA LEU A 22 -41.75 11.47 -22.38
C LEU A 22 -41.06 12.85 -22.34
N ILE A 23 -41.65 13.83 -21.62
CA ILE A 23 -41.05 15.15 -21.47
C ILE A 23 -39.71 15.08 -20.76
N PHE A 24 -39.58 14.33 -19.65
CA PHE A 24 -38.31 14.15 -18.95
C PHE A 24 -37.30 13.34 -19.74
N GLY A 25 -37.77 12.30 -20.46
CA GLY A 25 -36.88 11.48 -21.30
C GLY A 25 -36.27 12.28 -22.45
N VAL A 26 -37.09 13.04 -23.18
CA VAL A 26 -36.65 13.92 -24.26
C VAL A 26 -35.75 15.05 -23.72
N GLY A 27 -36.16 15.66 -22.58
CA GLY A 27 -35.38 16.71 -21.91
C GLY A 27 -34.00 16.21 -21.50
N LEU A 28 -33.93 15.02 -20.91
CA LEU A 28 -32.65 14.41 -20.52
C LEU A 28 -31.78 14.05 -21.71
N ALA A 29 -32.36 13.46 -22.77
CA ALA A 29 -31.64 13.15 -24.01
C ALA A 29 -31.08 14.43 -24.69
N TYR A 30 -31.86 15.51 -24.68
CA TYR A 30 -31.43 16.80 -25.21
C TYR A 30 -30.33 17.43 -24.35
N ALA A 31 -30.45 17.37 -23.02
CA ALA A 31 -29.43 17.82 -22.08
C ALA A 31 -28.12 17.02 -22.26
N LEU A 32 -28.20 15.70 -22.40
CA LEU A 32 -27.02 14.87 -22.67
C LEU A 32 -26.33 15.23 -23.99
N LYS A 33 -27.10 15.62 -25.01
CA LYS A 33 -26.54 16.07 -26.30
C LYS A 33 -25.87 17.45 -26.20
N LEU A 34 -26.42 18.35 -25.38
CA LEU A 34 -25.87 19.70 -25.17
C LEU A 34 -24.67 19.73 -24.21
N PHE A 35 -24.74 18.92 -23.14
CA PHE A 35 -23.76 18.91 -22.04
C PHE A 35 -22.90 17.65 -22.04
N GLY A 36 -23.11 16.71 -22.98
CA GLY A 36 -22.32 15.50 -23.12
C GLY A 36 -20.85 15.89 -23.39
N ILE A 37 -19.97 15.57 -22.46
CA ILE A 37 -18.53 15.70 -22.65
C ILE A 37 -18.12 14.55 -23.59
N GLU A 38 -17.63 14.88 -24.78
CA GLU A 38 -17.05 13.88 -25.66
C GLU A 38 -15.89 13.20 -24.91
N ALA A 39 -16.05 11.91 -24.64
CA ALA A 39 -15.01 11.13 -23.99
C ALA A 39 -13.83 11.06 -24.96
N ASP A 40 -12.71 11.63 -24.52
CA ASP A 40 -11.47 11.63 -25.29
C ASP A 40 -11.03 10.17 -25.55
N PRO A 41 -10.85 9.77 -26.83
CA PRO A 41 -10.47 8.41 -27.18
C PRO A 41 -9.20 7.93 -26.46
N ALA A 42 -8.23 8.83 -26.25
CA ALA A 42 -7.00 8.49 -25.55
C ALA A 42 -7.25 8.14 -24.09
N ILE A 43 -8.15 8.87 -23.39
CA ILE A 43 -8.53 8.56 -21.99
C ILE A 43 -9.21 7.19 -21.93
N SER A 44 -10.11 6.89 -22.86
CA SER A 44 -10.78 5.58 -22.93
C SER A 44 -9.79 4.44 -23.15
N MET A 45 -8.81 4.62 -24.04
CA MET A 45 -7.74 3.63 -24.27
C MET A 45 -6.87 3.43 -23.02
N ILE A 46 -6.53 4.50 -22.30
CA ILE A 46 -5.76 4.41 -21.05
C ILE A 46 -6.54 3.67 -19.98
N ILE A 47 -7.85 3.97 -19.81
CA ILE A 47 -8.72 3.29 -18.83
C ILE A 47 -8.78 1.79 -19.12
N ALA A 48 -8.86 1.38 -20.37
CA ALA A 48 -8.89 -0.03 -20.78
C ALA A 48 -7.59 -0.79 -20.44
N ARG A 49 -6.46 -0.09 -20.29
CA ARG A 49 -5.17 -0.67 -19.87
C ARG A 49 -4.94 -0.64 -18.37
N LEU A 50 -5.72 0.15 -17.63
CA LEU A 50 -5.63 0.20 -16.17
C LEU A 50 -6.36 -0.99 -15.54
N PRO A 51 -5.93 -1.44 -14.34
CA PRO A 51 -6.46 -2.65 -13.68
C PRO A 51 -7.91 -2.53 -13.17
N GLY A 52 -8.56 -1.37 -13.27
CA GLY A 52 -9.95 -1.16 -12.90
C GLY A 52 -10.27 -1.25 -11.40
N SER A 53 -9.30 -1.50 -10.55
CA SER A 53 -9.50 -1.72 -9.10
C SER A 53 -9.94 -0.49 -8.32
N ASN A 54 -9.90 0.71 -8.91
CA ASN A 54 -10.33 1.99 -8.31
C ASN A 54 -9.86 2.23 -6.85
N CYS A 55 -8.70 1.65 -6.49
CA CYS A 55 -8.20 1.58 -5.11
C CYS A 55 -7.73 2.93 -4.53
N GLY A 56 -7.57 3.98 -5.37
CA GLY A 56 -7.11 5.31 -4.97
C GLY A 56 -5.67 5.35 -4.43
N ALA A 57 -4.87 4.29 -4.59
CA ALA A 57 -3.48 4.23 -4.12
C ALA A 57 -2.55 5.23 -4.82
N CYS A 58 -2.91 5.64 -6.05
CA CYS A 58 -2.21 6.66 -6.82
C CYS A 58 -2.55 8.10 -6.40
N GLY A 59 -3.42 8.30 -5.39
CA GLY A 59 -3.87 9.61 -4.92
C GLY A 59 -4.93 10.28 -5.83
N LYS A 60 -5.46 9.58 -6.84
CA LYS A 60 -6.49 10.09 -7.75
C LYS A 60 -7.84 9.39 -7.49
N PRO A 61 -8.98 10.02 -7.81
CA PRO A 61 -10.32 9.45 -7.60
C PRO A 61 -10.60 8.33 -8.62
N GLY A 62 -10.10 7.13 -8.34
CA GLY A 62 -10.25 5.95 -9.20
C GLY A 62 -9.39 5.95 -10.45
N CYS A 63 -9.55 4.90 -11.27
CA CYS A 63 -8.76 4.72 -12.50
C CYS A 63 -9.08 5.77 -13.57
N ALA A 64 -10.31 6.25 -13.65
CA ALA A 64 -10.70 7.30 -14.57
C ALA A 64 -9.98 8.64 -14.26
N GLY A 65 -9.99 9.07 -13.01
CA GLY A 65 -9.27 10.28 -12.59
C GLY A 65 -7.74 10.15 -12.74
N PHE A 66 -7.21 8.94 -12.63
CA PHE A 66 -5.80 8.70 -12.93
C PHE A 66 -5.50 8.79 -14.43
N ALA A 67 -6.38 8.29 -15.29
CA ALA A 67 -6.23 8.40 -16.75
C ALA A 67 -6.27 9.86 -17.23
N GLU A 68 -7.16 10.67 -16.66
CA GLU A 68 -7.20 12.12 -16.94
C GLU A 68 -5.90 12.82 -16.49
N ALA A 69 -5.40 12.50 -15.30
CA ALA A 69 -4.16 13.07 -14.79
C ALA A 69 -2.93 12.66 -15.62
N LEU A 70 -2.91 11.43 -16.15
CA LEU A 70 -1.89 10.97 -17.08
C LEU A 70 -1.91 11.79 -18.37
N LYS A 71 -3.07 12.02 -18.95
CA LYS A 71 -3.21 12.80 -20.18
C LYS A 71 -2.81 14.27 -19.98
N LYS A 72 -3.12 14.85 -18.81
CA LYS A 72 -2.70 16.22 -18.45
C LYS A 72 -1.21 16.35 -18.09
N GLY A 73 -0.46 15.24 -18.03
CA GLY A 73 0.94 15.25 -17.58
C GLY A 73 1.11 15.43 -16.06
N GLU A 74 0.03 15.40 -15.28
CA GLU A 74 0.05 15.53 -13.82
C GLU A 74 0.42 14.21 -13.10
N ALA A 75 0.48 13.12 -13.83
CA ALA A 75 0.85 11.81 -13.33
C ALA A 75 1.74 11.07 -14.33
N MET A 76 2.48 10.07 -13.83
CA MET A 76 3.31 9.18 -14.66
C MET A 76 2.70 7.77 -14.65
N PRO A 77 2.86 6.95 -15.71
CA PRO A 77 2.38 5.56 -15.74
C PRO A 77 2.85 4.73 -14.54
N SER A 78 4.05 5.01 -14.03
CA SER A 78 4.60 4.40 -12.81
C SER A 78 3.87 4.78 -11.52
N GLY A 79 2.97 5.75 -11.52
CA GLY A 79 2.19 6.17 -10.37
C GLY A 79 1.09 5.17 -9.97
N CYS A 80 0.66 4.30 -10.89
CA CYS A 80 -0.27 3.22 -10.55
C CYS A 80 0.50 2.04 -9.94
N ALA A 81 0.31 1.80 -8.64
CA ALA A 81 0.99 0.71 -7.92
C ALA A 81 0.49 -0.69 -8.34
N VAL A 82 -0.76 -0.78 -8.80
CA VAL A 82 -1.43 -2.06 -9.14
C VAL A 82 -1.21 -2.48 -10.58
N SER A 83 -0.92 -1.53 -11.46
CA SER A 83 -0.68 -1.77 -12.89
C SER A 83 0.55 -2.67 -13.10
N ASN A 84 0.46 -3.65 -13.97
CA ASN A 84 1.61 -4.43 -14.41
C ASN A 84 2.51 -3.59 -15.33
N GLU A 85 3.71 -4.08 -15.60
CA GLU A 85 4.70 -3.35 -16.38
C GLU A 85 4.28 -3.19 -17.85
N GLU A 86 3.65 -4.21 -18.44
CA GLU A 86 3.13 -4.19 -19.81
C GLU A 86 2.07 -3.09 -20.00
N ALA A 87 1.14 -2.96 -19.05
CA ALA A 87 0.15 -1.90 -19.07
C ALA A 87 0.78 -0.50 -18.96
N ARG A 88 1.82 -0.34 -18.14
CA ARG A 88 2.54 0.94 -18.00
C ARG A 88 3.28 1.32 -19.29
N ILE A 89 3.92 0.35 -19.94
CA ILE A 89 4.56 0.53 -21.25
C ILE A 89 3.51 0.93 -22.27
N SER A 90 2.41 0.18 -22.40
CA SER A 90 1.33 0.49 -23.35
C SER A 90 0.72 1.88 -23.12
N ILE A 91 0.56 2.30 -21.84
CA ILE A 91 0.08 3.64 -21.51
C ILE A 91 1.09 4.71 -21.93
N ALA A 92 2.38 4.46 -21.73
CA ALA A 92 3.43 5.38 -22.14
C ALA A 92 3.49 5.54 -23.68
N GLU A 93 3.30 4.46 -24.41
CA GLU A 93 3.19 4.47 -25.88
C GLU A 93 1.97 5.30 -26.35
N ILE A 94 0.79 5.12 -25.71
CA ILE A 94 -0.41 5.93 -26.02
C ILE A 94 -0.15 7.43 -25.77
N LEU A 95 0.63 7.75 -24.75
CA LEU A 95 0.95 9.13 -24.38
C LEU A 95 2.15 9.70 -25.13
N GLY A 96 2.92 8.88 -25.86
CA GLY A 96 4.13 9.27 -26.58
C GLY A 96 5.27 9.72 -25.65
N ILE A 97 5.35 9.16 -24.43
CA ILE A 97 6.38 9.50 -23.43
C ILE A 97 7.36 8.36 -23.24
N ASP A 98 8.64 8.70 -23.00
CA ASP A 98 9.66 7.73 -22.63
C ASP A 98 9.38 7.18 -21.23
N TYR A 99 9.21 5.87 -21.14
CA TYR A 99 8.97 5.17 -19.89
C TYR A 99 10.14 4.28 -19.51
N ASN A 100 10.73 4.58 -18.36
CA ASN A 100 11.77 3.72 -17.78
C ASN A 100 11.16 2.81 -16.70
N PRO A 101 11.22 1.48 -16.86
CA PRO A 101 10.63 0.52 -15.91
C PRO A 101 11.16 0.72 -14.50
N LYS A 102 10.27 0.86 -13.52
CA LYS A 102 10.65 0.91 -12.11
C LYS A 102 10.82 -0.50 -11.55
N ILE A 103 11.87 -0.69 -10.75
CA ILE A 103 12.09 -1.95 -10.02
C ILE A 103 10.87 -2.24 -9.14
N LYS A 104 10.24 -3.39 -9.35
CA LYS A 104 9.11 -3.85 -8.52
C LYS A 104 9.53 -3.90 -7.05
N THR A 105 8.75 -3.27 -6.19
CA THR A 105 9.00 -3.25 -4.74
C THR A 105 7.88 -3.96 -3.99
N VAL A 106 8.13 -4.32 -2.75
CA VAL A 106 7.16 -4.97 -1.85
C VAL A 106 7.34 -4.37 -0.45
N ALA A 107 6.25 -4.18 0.27
CA ALA A 107 6.30 -3.71 1.64
C ALA A 107 7.03 -4.71 2.54
N ALA A 108 7.89 -4.21 3.41
CA ALA A 108 8.58 -4.99 4.42
C ALA A 108 8.35 -4.37 5.80
N VAL A 109 8.17 -5.24 6.79
CA VAL A 109 7.98 -4.84 8.19
C VAL A 109 9.34 -4.71 8.86
N LEU A 110 9.65 -3.54 9.39
CA LEU A 110 10.93 -3.24 10.05
C LEU A 110 10.81 -3.39 11.58
N CYS A 111 10.29 -4.52 12.03
CA CYS A 111 10.23 -4.88 13.44
C CYS A 111 10.18 -6.40 13.62
N SER A 112 11.08 -6.94 14.43
CA SER A 112 11.08 -8.34 14.88
C SER A 112 10.64 -8.47 16.35
N GLY A 113 10.19 -7.37 16.97
CA GLY A 113 9.93 -7.32 18.41
C GLY A 113 8.78 -8.22 18.84
N GLY A 114 7.57 -7.98 18.33
CA GLY A 114 6.40 -8.79 18.66
C GLY A 114 6.34 -9.23 20.12
N SER A 115 6.28 -10.55 20.35
CA SER A 115 6.38 -11.16 21.67
C SER A 115 7.79 -11.07 22.30
N SER A 116 8.83 -10.85 21.50
CA SER A 116 10.22 -10.65 21.98
C SER A 116 10.50 -9.28 22.56
N ALA A 117 9.60 -8.31 22.35
CA ALA A 117 9.69 -6.98 22.93
C ALA A 117 8.85 -6.91 24.22
N LYS A 118 9.46 -6.47 25.32
CA LYS A 118 8.79 -6.32 26.62
C LYS A 118 7.69 -5.28 26.56
N ASP A 119 6.64 -5.48 27.34
CA ASP A 119 5.59 -4.49 27.56
C ASP A 119 5.92 -3.62 28.78
N LYS A 120 5.60 -2.31 28.71
CA LYS A 120 5.67 -1.38 29.85
C LYS A 120 4.45 -1.53 30.76
N TYR A 121 3.30 -1.76 30.15
CA TYR A 121 2.00 -1.89 30.81
C TYR A 121 1.02 -2.68 29.94
N ALA A 122 -0.05 -3.19 30.54
CA ALA A 122 -1.14 -3.82 29.83
C ALA A 122 -2.07 -2.73 29.22
N TYR A 123 -2.14 -2.65 27.91
CA TYR A 123 -3.01 -1.70 27.22
C TYR A 123 -4.46 -2.21 27.20
N ARG A 124 -5.39 -1.40 27.70
CA ARG A 124 -6.83 -1.68 27.78
C ARG A 124 -7.67 -0.59 27.10
N GLY A 125 -7.18 0.04 26.06
CA GLY A 125 -7.87 1.08 25.30
C GLY A 125 -8.46 0.59 23.97
N ILE A 126 -8.77 1.54 23.11
CA ILE A 126 -9.25 1.29 21.75
C ILE A 126 -8.23 0.47 20.98
N ARG A 127 -8.66 -0.66 20.38
CA ARG A 127 -7.77 -1.61 19.70
C ARG A 127 -7.34 -1.11 18.32
N ASN A 128 -6.60 -0.01 18.28
CA ASN A 128 -5.87 0.45 17.11
C ASN A 128 -4.51 1.06 17.48
N CYS A 129 -3.56 1.03 16.55
CA CYS A 129 -2.20 1.49 16.80
C CYS A 129 -2.12 3.00 17.01
N LYS A 130 -2.98 3.79 16.35
CA LYS A 130 -3.01 5.25 16.49
C LYS A 130 -3.38 5.64 17.92
N ALA A 131 -4.51 5.12 18.44
CA ALA A 131 -4.93 5.40 19.82
C ALA A 131 -3.92 4.91 20.85
N ALA A 132 -3.40 3.68 20.69
CA ALA A 132 -2.38 3.15 21.59
C ALA A 132 -1.09 3.96 21.56
N SER A 133 -0.69 4.53 20.44
CA SER A 133 0.52 5.36 20.34
C SER A 133 0.42 6.69 21.05
N LEU A 134 -0.80 7.23 21.27
CA LEU A 134 -1.03 8.47 22.02
C LEU A 134 -0.80 8.27 23.52
N VAL A 135 -0.95 7.03 24.03
CA VAL A 135 -0.74 6.71 25.43
C VAL A 135 0.73 6.37 25.65
N PHE A 136 1.53 7.32 26.11
CA PHE A 136 2.97 7.18 26.36
C PHE A 136 3.78 6.54 25.23
N GLY A 137 3.37 6.76 23.98
CA GLY A 137 4.01 6.18 22.80
C GLY A 137 3.72 4.68 22.59
N GLY A 138 2.72 4.11 23.26
CA GLY A 138 2.33 2.71 23.18
C GLY A 138 2.87 1.85 24.32
N HIS A 139 2.30 0.66 24.44
CA HIS A 139 2.55 -0.26 25.56
C HIS A 139 3.90 -1.00 25.50
N LYS A 140 4.56 -1.03 24.36
CA LYS A 140 5.88 -1.69 24.22
C LYS A 140 6.99 -0.89 24.87
N ALA A 141 7.93 -1.56 25.53
CA ALA A 141 9.12 -0.94 26.14
C ALA A 141 10.06 -0.36 25.06
N CYS A 142 10.10 -0.94 23.88
CA CYS A 142 10.78 -0.36 22.72
C CYS A 142 9.96 0.80 22.14
N ALA A 143 10.49 2.02 22.18
CA ALA A 143 9.82 3.21 21.64
C ALA A 143 9.48 3.10 20.14
N PHE A 144 10.26 2.31 19.41
CA PHE A 144 10.12 2.05 17.97
C PHE A 144 9.37 0.74 17.66
N GLY A 145 8.89 0.02 18.69
CA GLY A 145 8.30 -1.32 18.52
C GLY A 145 6.92 -1.31 17.88
N CYS A 146 6.59 -2.38 17.17
CA CYS A 146 5.26 -2.64 16.67
C CYS A 146 4.29 -2.85 17.84
N LEU A 147 3.11 -2.22 17.76
CA LEU A 147 2.05 -2.33 18.76
C LEU A 147 1.11 -3.53 18.51
N GLY A 148 1.14 -4.12 17.32
CA GLY A 148 0.40 -5.35 17.01
C GLY A 148 -1.13 -5.23 16.94
N LEU A 149 -1.68 -4.00 16.80
CA LEU A 149 -3.13 -3.76 16.87
C LEU A 149 -3.84 -3.65 15.52
N GLY A 150 -3.13 -3.82 14.39
CA GLY A 150 -3.74 -4.13 13.09
C GLY A 150 -4.04 -2.96 12.16
N ASP A 151 -3.77 -1.68 12.49
CA ASP A 151 -4.06 -0.53 11.59
C ASP A 151 -3.50 -0.70 10.16
N CYS A 152 -2.39 -1.42 10.01
CA CYS A 152 -1.79 -1.72 8.71
C CYS A 152 -2.57 -2.78 7.92
N VAL A 153 -3.26 -3.70 8.61
CA VAL A 153 -4.14 -4.72 8.02
C VAL A 153 -5.38 -4.02 7.47
N ASP A 154 -6.05 -3.23 8.32
CA ASP A 154 -7.28 -2.49 7.96
C ASP A 154 -7.03 -1.50 6.80
N ALA A 155 -5.82 -0.95 6.70
CA ALA A 155 -5.45 -0.04 5.64
C ALA A 155 -5.10 -0.72 4.31
N CYS A 156 -4.96 -2.06 4.27
CA CYS A 156 -4.54 -2.78 3.08
C CYS A 156 -5.72 -3.17 2.19
N PRO A 157 -5.93 -2.54 1.02
CA PRO A 157 -7.07 -2.86 0.16
C PRO A 157 -6.88 -4.16 -0.64
N PHE A 158 -5.74 -4.85 -0.46
CA PHE A 158 -5.38 -6.06 -1.19
C PHE A 158 -5.31 -7.30 -0.28
N ASP A 159 -5.70 -7.19 0.99
CA ASP A 159 -5.59 -8.25 1.99
C ASP A 159 -4.20 -8.92 2.02
N ALA A 160 -3.17 -8.10 1.76
CA ALA A 160 -1.78 -8.54 1.68
C ALA A 160 -1.07 -8.56 3.05
N ILE A 161 -1.73 -8.15 4.13
CA ILE A 161 -1.14 -8.06 5.47
C ILE A 161 -2.01 -8.82 6.46
N THR A 162 -1.38 -9.70 7.22
CA THR A 162 -2.00 -10.44 8.32
C THR A 162 -1.21 -10.23 9.60
N ILE A 163 -1.84 -10.37 10.78
CA ILE A 163 -1.12 -10.37 12.06
C ILE A 163 -0.85 -11.82 12.45
N GLU A 164 0.41 -12.15 12.69
CA GLU A 164 0.86 -13.46 13.14
C GLU A 164 0.70 -13.64 14.66
N ALA A 165 0.91 -14.86 15.15
CA ALA A 165 0.77 -15.22 16.56
C ALA A 165 1.69 -14.42 17.50
N ASP A 166 2.82 -13.92 17.00
CA ASP A 166 3.75 -13.06 17.73
C ASP A 166 3.33 -11.58 17.75
N ALA A 167 2.12 -11.28 17.30
CA ALA A 167 1.56 -9.92 17.16
C ALA A 167 2.35 -9.02 16.19
N LEU A 168 3.07 -9.59 15.24
CA LEU A 168 3.71 -8.84 14.15
C LEU A 168 2.91 -8.96 12.84
N PRO A 169 2.89 -7.91 12.03
CA PRO A 169 2.34 -8.02 10.69
C PRO A 169 3.27 -8.84 9.77
N ALA A 170 2.68 -9.75 9.01
CA ALA A 170 3.30 -10.43 7.89
C ALA A 170 2.75 -9.88 6.58
N VAL A 171 3.60 -9.74 5.57
CA VAL A 171 3.23 -9.22 4.25
C VAL A 171 3.33 -10.34 3.23
N ASP A 172 2.21 -10.65 2.59
CA ASP A 172 2.18 -11.51 1.41
C ASP A 172 2.70 -10.72 0.19
N ALA A 173 3.86 -11.12 -0.30
CA ALA A 173 4.53 -10.45 -1.41
C ALA A 173 3.79 -10.61 -2.76
N TYR A 174 2.94 -11.63 -2.89
CA TYR A 174 2.14 -11.85 -4.10
C TYR A 174 0.95 -10.90 -4.19
N LYS A 175 0.29 -10.67 -3.05
CA LYS A 175 -0.86 -9.77 -2.96
C LYS A 175 -0.45 -8.31 -2.84
N CYS A 176 0.79 -8.04 -2.41
CA CYS A 176 1.27 -6.69 -2.16
C CYS A 176 1.49 -5.90 -3.44
N ALA A 177 0.67 -4.91 -3.69
CA ALA A 177 0.79 -3.98 -4.81
C ALA A 177 1.76 -2.79 -4.55
N ALA A 178 2.52 -2.78 -3.45
CA ALA A 178 3.44 -1.69 -3.07
C ALA A 178 2.79 -0.29 -2.98
N CYS A 179 1.50 -0.22 -2.69
CA CYS A 179 0.74 1.03 -2.70
C CYS A 179 1.07 2.02 -1.57
N GLY A 180 1.86 1.61 -0.56
CA GLY A 180 2.32 2.47 0.52
C GLY A 180 1.29 2.80 1.61
N LYS A 181 0.02 2.36 1.51
CA LYS A 181 -1.02 2.67 2.52
C LYS A 181 -0.66 2.20 3.93
N CYS A 182 -0.01 1.04 4.07
CA CYS A 182 0.49 0.53 5.34
C CYS A 182 1.59 1.42 5.97
N ILE A 183 2.40 2.10 5.14
CA ILE A 183 3.43 3.05 5.59
C ILE A 183 2.76 4.26 6.26
N VAL A 184 1.72 4.80 5.60
CA VAL A 184 0.96 5.97 6.09
C VAL A 184 0.13 5.61 7.33
N ALA A 185 -0.47 4.42 7.36
CA ALA A 185 -1.32 3.97 8.47
C ALA A 185 -0.51 3.69 9.75
N CYS A 186 0.77 3.31 9.63
CA CYS A 186 1.58 2.92 10.79
C CYS A 186 2.09 4.14 11.58
N PRO A 187 1.63 4.39 12.83
CA PRO A 187 2.09 5.52 13.64
C PRO A 187 3.56 5.39 14.04
N LYS A 188 4.12 4.15 14.00
CA LYS A 188 5.53 3.86 14.29
C LYS A 188 6.42 3.86 13.05
N LYS A 189 5.84 4.06 11.84
CA LYS A 189 6.56 4.08 10.55
C LYS A 189 7.45 2.84 10.34
N LEU A 190 6.87 1.66 10.57
CA LEU A 190 7.57 0.38 10.55
C LEU A 190 7.54 -0.33 9.19
N PHE A 191 7.03 0.30 8.17
CA PHE A 191 7.00 -0.27 6.83
C PHE A 191 7.92 0.51 5.89
N ASP A 192 8.58 -0.22 4.99
CA ASP A 192 9.34 0.35 3.88
C ASP A 192 9.12 -0.48 2.62
N LEU A 193 9.34 0.12 1.45
CA LEU A 193 9.24 -0.57 0.16
C LEU A 193 10.63 -1.06 -0.25
N ILE A 194 10.82 -2.36 -0.29
CA ILE A 194 12.09 -3.00 -0.62
C ILE A 194 11.98 -3.64 -2.01
N PRO A 195 12.98 -3.46 -2.91
CA PRO A 195 13.00 -4.11 -4.21
C PRO A 195 12.82 -5.64 -4.10
N VAL A 196 11.96 -6.20 -4.96
CA VAL A 196 11.64 -7.64 -4.94
C VAL A 196 12.88 -8.51 -5.08
N GLY A 197 13.83 -8.12 -5.92
CA GLY A 197 15.09 -8.84 -6.12
C GLY A 197 16.06 -8.81 -4.91
N LYS A 198 15.77 -8.03 -3.87
CA LYS A 198 16.64 -7.94 -2.68
C LYS A 198 16.11 -8.85 -1.57
N ARG A 199 16.92 -9.87 -1.24
CA ARG A 199 16.49 -10.95 -0.33
C ARG A 199 16.70 -10.63 1.14
N TYR A 200 17.64 -9.75 1.49
CA TYR A 200 18.03 -9.49 2.88
C TYR A 200 17.63 -8.08 3.29
N TYR A 201 17.06 -7.96 4.49
CA TYR A 201 16.76 -6.65 5.09
C TYR A 201 16.83 -6.72 6.62
N VAL A 202 16.98 -5.55 7.25
CA VAL A 202 17.06 -5.41 8.70
C VAL A 202 15.63 -5.24 9.26
N LYS A 203 15.15 -6.22 10.01
CA LYS A 203 13.78 -6.21 10.60
C LYS A 203 13.79 -5.49 11.97
N CYS A 204 14.32 -4.25 12.02
CA CYS A 204 14.36 -3.39 13.20
C CYS A 204 14.34 -1.91 12.78
N SER A 205 13.78 -1.05 13.65
CA SER A 205 13.74 0.41 13.47
C SER A 205 14.27 1.16 14.69
N SER A 206 14.75 0.47 15.74
CA SER A 206 15.27 1.11 16.95
C SER A 206 16.54 1.88 16.65
N LYS A 207 16.58 3.12 17.15
CA LYS A 207 17.75 4.00 17.13
C LYS A 207 18.42 4.11 18.51
N ASP A 208 17.94 3.36 19.49
CA ASP A 208 18.52 3.31 20.82
C ASP A 208 19.89 2.62 20.82
N ALA A 209 20.73 2.94 21.78
CA ALA A 209 22.00 2.26 21.99
C ALA A 209 21.78 0.75 22.21
N GLY A 210 22.68 -0.09 21.68
CA GLY A 210 22.53 -1.54 21.69
C GLY A 210 22.29 -2.14 23.08
N ALA A 211 22.87 -1.56 24.14
CA ALA A 211 22.65 -1.96 25.53
C ALA A 211 21.19 -1.72 25.99
N ILE A 212 20.55 -0.65 25.51
CA ILE A 212 19.14 -0.35 25.79
C ILE A 212 18.25 -1.34 25.03
N VAL A 213 18.53 -1.55 23.74
CA VAL A 213 17.79 -2.50 22.91
C VAL A 213 17.83 -3.90 23.52
N ALA A 214 18.99 -4.38 23.95
CA ALA A 214 19.14 -5.71 24.54
C ALA A 214 18.29 -5.90 25.84
N LYS A 215 18.03 -4.83 26.59
CA LYS A 215 17.17 -4.87 27.79
C LYS A 215 15.68 -4.98 27.47
N VAL A 216 15.23 -4.39 26.36
CA VAL A 216 13.80 -4.24 26.03
C VAL A 216 13.32 -5.17 24.92
N CYS A 217 14.23 -5.72 24.07
CA CYS A 217 13.87 -6.55 22.92
C CYS A 217 15.02 -7.52 22.60
N SER A 218 14.77 -8.83 22.71
CA SER A 218 15.79 -9.86 22.40
C SER A 218 16.07 -10.01 20.90
N ALA A 219 15.14 -9.60 20.02
CA ALA A 219 15.25 -9.68 18.58
C ALA A 219 15.66 -8.37 17.90
N GLY A 220 16.08 -7.36 18.68
CA GLY A 220 16.42 -6.03 18.16
C GLY A 220 17.86 -5.92 17.63
N CYS A 221 18.13 -4.87 16.87
CA CYS A 221 19.50 -4.53 16.42
C CYS A 221 20.28 -3.92 17.58
N ILE A 222 21.35 -4.60 18.03
CA ILE A 222 22.22 -4.14 19.13
C ILE A 222 23.42 -3.30 18.65
N ALA A 223 23.39 -2.82 17.42
CA ALA A 223 24.42 -1.96 16.82
C ALA A 223 25.86 -2.54 16.88
N CYS A 224 26.02 -3.86 16.82
CA CYS A 224 27.30 -4.54 17.01
C CYS A 224 28.26 -4.43 15.81
N ARG A 225 27.86 -3.84 14.68
CA ARG A 225 28.62 -3.66 13.43
C ARG A 225 29.13 -4.94 12.75
N LYS A 226 28.76 -6.13 13.20
CA LYS A 226 29.21 -7.38 12.57
C LYS A 226 28.77 -7.47 11.10
N CYS A 227 27.53 -7.08 10.80
CA CYS A 227 26.99 -7.06 9.44
C CYS A 227 27.73 -6.06 8.52
N GLU A 228 28.15 -4.91 9.04
CA GLU A 228 28.94 -3.91 8.33
C GLU A 228 30.34 -4.44 7.99
N LYS A 229 31.02 -5.04 8.97
CA LYS A 229 32.36 -5.62 8.76
C LYS A 229 32.36 -6.84 7.83
N ALA A 230 31.27 -7.63 7.84
CA ALA A 230 31.17 -8.84 7.01
C ALA A 230 30.71 -8.56 5.58
N CYS A 231 30.20 -7.35 5.28
CA CYS A 231 29.70 -7.03 3.94
C CYS A 231 30.83 -6.64 3.00
N PRO A 232 31.18 -7.47 1.98
CA PRO A 232 32.31 -7.20 1.09
C PRO A 232 32.09 -5.97 0.20
N LEU A 233 30.83 -5.58 -0.01
CA LEU A 233 30.46 -4.48 -0.90
C LEU A 233 30.17 -3.18 -0.13
N GLY A 234 30.32 -3.17 1.21
CA GLY A 234 29.98 -2.03 2.03
C GLY A 234 28.50 -1.60 1.94
N ALA A 235 27.63 -2.53 1.52
CA ALA A 235 26.20 -2.26 1.40
C ALA A 235 25.49 -2.19 2.76
N ALA A 236 25.97 -2.93 3.77
CA ALA A 236 25.45 -2.84 5.13
C ALA A 236 26.25 -1.78 5.90
N LYS A 237 25.56 -0.75 6.42
CA LYS A 237 26.16 0.32 7.21
C LYS A 237 25.40 0.54 8.50
N LEU A 238 26.10 0.95 9.55
CA LEU A 238 25.48 1.35 10.81
C LEU A 238 25.27 2.87 10.80
N GLU A 239 24.01 3.29 10.91
CA GLU A 239 23.63 4.69 11.03
C GLU A 239 22.67 4.86 12.21
N ASN A 240 22.95 5.82 13.09
CA ASN A 240 22.10 6.10 14.28
C ASN A 240 21.78 4.83 15.09
N ASN A 241 22.78 4.02 15.43
CA ASN A 241 22.66 2.74 16.16
C ASN A 241 21.82 1.65 15.45
N LEU A 242 21.48 1.82 14.20
CA LEU A 242 20.71 0.87 13.40
C LEU A 242 21.48 0.47 12.15
N SER A 243 21.55 -0.82 11.88
CA SER A 243 22.08 -1.29 10.61
C SER A 243 21.06 -1.04 9.49
N LYS A 244 21.53 -0.50 8.37
CA LYS A 244 20.77 -0.30 7.14
C LYS A 244 21.46 -0.98 5.98
N ILE A 245 20.69 -1.40 4.99
CA ILE A 245 21.22 -2.00 3.76
C ILE A 245 20.96 -1.05 2.60
N ASP A 246 22.02 -0.62 1.93
CA ASP A 246 21.95 0.10 0.66
C ASP A 246 21.63 -0.90 -0.46
N TYR A 247 20.39 -0.86 -0.94
CA TYR A 247 19.91 -1.79 -1.97
C TYR A 247 20.53 -1.53 -3.35
N GLY A 248 21.09 -0.37 -3.61
CA GLY A 248 21.86 -0.08 -4.82
C GLY A 248 23.15 -0.89 -4.89
N LYS A 249 23.83 -1.04 -3.74
CA LYS A 249 25.11 -1.77 -3.63
C LYS A 249 24.93 -3.24 -3.28
N CYS A 250 23.82 -3.64 -2.67
CA CYS A 250 23.61 -5.00 -2.20
C CYS A 250 23.45 -5.98 -3.36
N GLN A 251 24.27 -7.03 -3.40
CA GLN A 251 24.23 -8.13 -4.38
C GLN A 251 23.71 -9.45 -3.76
N ASN A 252 23.02 -9.40 -2.64
CA ASN A 252 22.43 -10.58 -1.98
C ASN A 252 23.46 -11.65 -1.53
N THR A 253 24.67 -11.28 -1.14
CA THR A 253 25.71 -12.23 -0.67
C THR A 253 25.33 -12.98 0.61
N GLY A 254 24.40 -12.44 1.42
CA GLY A 254 23.90 -13.10 2.63
C GLY A 254 24.79 -13.02 3.86
N LYS A 255 26.04 -12.58 3.76
CA LYS A 255 26.99 -12.57 4.89
C LYS A 255 26.51 -11.76 6.09
N CYS A 256 25.76 -10.67 5.87
CA CYS A 256 25.17 -9.88 6.95
C CYS A 256 24.12 -10.66 7.76
N PHE A 257 23.41 -11.60 7.13
CA PHE A 257 22.45 -12.49 7.79
C PHE A 257 23.16 -13.54 8.65
N GLU A 258 24.20 -14.17 8.13
CA GLU A 258 24.94 -15.24 8.80
C GLU A 258 25.60 -14.77 10.10
N VAL A 259 26.21 -13.58 10.10
CA VAL A 259 26.94 -13.03 11.25
C VAL A 259 26.08 -12.32 12.28
N CYS A 260 24.79 -12.17 12.03
CA CYS A 260 23.90 -11.38 12.91
C CYS A 260 23.57 -12.15 14.19
N PRO A 261 24.04 -11.71 15.39
CA PRO A 261 23.83 -12.46 16.63
C PRO A 261 22.37 -12.47 17.11
N THR A 262 21.61 -11.42 16.84
CA THR A 262 20.20 -11.29 17.20
C THR A 262 19.27 -11.73 16.09
N LYS A 263 19.79 -12.20 14.96
CA LYS A 263 19.04 -12.63 13.77
C LYS A 263 18.07 -11.58 13.26
N VAL A 264 18.35 -10.30 13.50
CA VAL A 264 17.51 -9.17 13.08
C VAL A 264 17.63 -8.89 11.59
N VAL A 265 18.74 -9.27 10.97
CA VAL A 265 18.83 -9.36 9.50
C VAL A 265 18.10 -10.63 9.10
N ILE A 266 17.07 -10.50 8.30
CA ILE A 266 16.28 -11.66 7.85
C ILE A 266 16.44 -11.87 6.35
N ARG A 267 16.21 -13.12 5.93
CA ARG A 267 16.12 -13.51 4.52
C ARG A 267 14.64 -13.62 4.15
N ARG A 268 14.20 -12.82 3.19
CA ARG A 268 12.88 -12.99 2.58
C ARG A 268 12.88 -14.26 1.73
N SER A 269 11.92 -15.16 1.93
CA SER A 269 11.66 -16.26 1.01
C SER A 269 11.03 -15.66 -0.26
N ILE A 270 11.78 -15.59 -1.32
CA ILE A 270 11.27 -15.29 -2.65
C ILE A 270 10.94 -16.66 -3.26
N GLN A 271 9.78 -17.20 -2.96
CA GLN A 271 9.15 -18.13 -3.85
C GLN A 271 8.80 -17.31 -5.09
N SER A 272 9.18 -17.79 -6.25
CA SER A 272 9.08 -17.12 -7.56
C SER A 272 7.88 -16.18 -7.67
N ILE A 273 8.10 -14.90 -7.43
CA ILE A 273 7.10 -13.86 -7.75
C ILE A 273 7.16 -13.76 -9.28
N PRO A 274 6.09 -14.03 -10.03
CA PRO A 274 6.11 -13.86 -11.47
C PRO A 274 6.47 -12.42 -11.80
N CYS A 275 7.41 -12.27 -12.71
CA CYS A 275 7.84 -10.98 -13.27
C CYS A 275 6.69 -10.28 -13.96
#